data_020a7e85eef0885aa209e7ff397ed0bb
#
_entry.id   020a7e85eef0885aa209e7ff397ed0bb
#
_cell.length_a   1.000
_cell.length_b   1.000
_cell.length_c   1.000
_cell.angle_alpha   90.00
_cell.angle_beta   90.00
_cell.angle_gamma   90.00
#
_symmetry.space_group_name_H-M   'P 1'
#
loop_
_entity.id
_entity.type
_entity.pdbx_description
1 polymer ?
#
loop_
_entity_poly.entity_id
_entity_poly.type
_entity_poly.pdbx_seq_one_letter_code
_entity_poly.pdbx_strand_id
1 'polypeptide(L)'
;LSALYMQKDKDSAASIAVQREKVPGGEPDKPVEKPKKDTAPAYNFPPIEILTEDNEGQPENIREELQENAVKLVETLKSFNVKTKIENISRGPTITRYELLPEPGTRVRSIVNLVDDISLNLATTGVRIEAPIPGKSAVGIEVPNKRQSTVHLRTLIEDDAFRNAKSRLTCCLGADVAGDSVYFDIAKMPHLLIAGATGMGKSVCINSLIVSLLYKAKPSEVKLILVDPKKVELSIYNGIPHLLVPVV
;
A
#
# COMPACT_ATOMS: atom_id res chain seq x y z
N LEU A 1 -12.31 1.03 42.20
CA LEU A 1 -12.62 -0.22 41.42
C LEU A 1 -11.39 -0.87 40.78
N SER A 2 -10.15 -0.44 41.10
CA SER A 2 -8.89 -1.02 40.56
C SER A 2 -8.01 -1.71 41.61
N ALA A 3 -8.54 -2.09 42.77
CA ALA A 3 -7.78 -2.66 43.88
C ALA A 3 -8.31 -4.05 44.35
N LEU A 4 -9.07 -4.75 43.53
CA LEU A 4 -9.71 -6.03 43.94
C LEU A 4 -9.42 -7.23 43.00
N TYR A 5 -8.38 -7.14 42.17
CA TYR A 5 -8.03 -8.26 41.26
C TYR A 5 -6.58 -8.74 41.38
N MET A 6 -5.93 -8.50 42.52
CA MET A 6 -4.59 -9.06 42.78
C MET A 6 -4.56 -9.75 44.15
N GLN A 7 -5.38 -10.80 44.32
CA GLN A 7 -5.17 -11.73 45.45
C GLN A 7 -6.04 -12.98 45.26
N LYS A 8 -5.56 -13.92 44.40
CA LYS A 8 -5.85 -15.35 44.46
C LYS A 8 -5.13 -15.99 43.30
N ASP A 9 -4.04 -16.64 43.61
CA ASP A 9 -3.54 -17.91 43.09
C ASP A 9 -2.06 -18.08 43.49
N LYS A 10 -1.87 -18.17 44.80
CA LYS A 10 -0.73 -18.91 45.37
C LYS A 10 -1.36 -19.99 46.20
N ASP A 11 -1.41 -21.21 45.63
CA ASP A 11 -1.48 -22.47 46.35
C ASP A 11 -2.08 -23.52 45.38
N SER A 12 -1.24 -24.18 44.59
CA SER A 12 -1.46 -25.52 44.09
C SER A 12 -0.27 -25.98 43.23
N ALA A 13 0.86 -26.10 43.88
CA ALA A 13 1.95 -26.93 43.35
C ALA A 13 1.91 -28.29 44.04
N ALA A 14 1.01 -29.17 43.59
CA ALA A 14 1.05 -30.57 43.96
C ALA A 14 1.96 -31.31 42.98
N SER A 15 3.13 -31.70 43.45
CA SER A 15 4.11 -32.54 42.80
C SER A 15 3.53 -33.95 42.53
N ILE A 16 3.31 -34.28 41.24
CA ILE A 16 3.08 -35.66 40.80
C ILE A 16 4.45 -36.30 40.55
N ALA A 17 4.90 -37.12 41.45
CA ALA A 17 6.05 -38.00 41.28
C ALA A 17 5.65 -39.17 40.38
N VAL A 18 6.11 -39.15 39.14
CA VAL A 18 6.00 -40.34 38.25
C VAL A 18 7.10 -41.30 38.60
N GLN A 19 6.76 -42.45 39.15
CA GLN A 19 7.67 -43.59 39.36
C GLN A 19 8.12 -44.11 37.99
N ARG A 20 9.44 -44.09 37.75
CA ARG A 20 10.05 -44.77 36.60
C ARG A 20 10.24 -46.24 36.90
N GLU A 21 9.48 -47.10 36.30
CA GLU A 21 9.78 -48.54 36.24
C GLU A 21 10.98 -48.77 35.31
N LYS A 22 11.98 -49.51 35.83
CA LYS A 22 13.13 -49.98 35.08
C LYS A 22 12.73 -51.14 34.20
N VAL A 23 12.82 -51.01 32.89
CA VAL A 23 12.79 -52.11 31.93
C VAL A 23 14.25 -52.52 31.63
N PRO A 24 14.58 -53.80 31.71
CA PRO A 24 15.95 -54.26 31.46
C PRO A 24 16.19 -54.56 29.98
N GLY A 25 17.37 -54.16 29.51
CA GLY A 25 18.08 -54.76 28.39
C GLY A 25 17.54 -54.55 27.00
N GLY A 26 18.09 -53.56 26.28
CA GLY A 26 17.95 -53.41 24.83
C GLY A 26 19.32 -53.04 24.22
N GLU A 27 19.63 -53.68 23.13
CA GLU A 27 20.87 -53.63 22.34
C GLU A 27 21.39 -52.25 21.99
N PRO A 28 22.70 -52.10 21.64
CA PRO A 28 23.30 -50.77 21.41
C PRO A 28 22.71 -50.09 20.18
N ASP A 29 22.30 -48.83 20.40
CA ASP A 29 21.75 -47.90 19.41
C ASP A 29 22.62 -47.85 18.16
N LYS A 30 22.01 -48.15 17.01
CA LYS A 30 22.56 -47.80 15.71
C LYS A 30 22.56 -46.26 15.61
N PRO A 31 23.59 -45.62 14.98
CA PRO A 31 23.62 -44.20 14.81
C PRO A 31 22.36 -43.71 14.10
N VAL A 32 21.62 -42.83 14.76
CA VAL A 32 20.46 -42.15 14.14
C VAL A 32 21.02 -41.29 13.01
N GLU A 33 20.77 -41.71 11.77
CA GLU A 33 21.07 -40.89 10.60
C GLU A 33 20.37 -39.57 10.77
N LYS A 34 21.17 -38.49 10.77
CA LYS A 34 20.65 -37.13 10.72
C LYS A 34 19.71 -37.01 9.50
N PRO A 35 18.52 -36.43 9.63
CA PRO A 35 17.61 -36.32 8.50
C PRO A 35 18.35 -35.62 7.36
N LYS A 36 18.41 -36.28 6.20
CA LYS A 36 18.91 -35.71 4.97
C LYS A 36 18.20 -34.37 4.77
N LYS A 37 18.96 -33.27 4.63
CA LYS A 37 18.41 -32.02 4.18
C LYS A 37 17.72 -32.31 2.86
N ASP A 38 16.40 -32.31 2.85
CA ASP A 38 15.61 -32.31 1.64
C ASP A 38 16.05 -31.06 0.85
N THR A 39 16.81 -31.27 -0.20
CA THR A 39 17.09 -30.28 -1.20
C THR A 39 15.81 -30.11 -2.02
N ALA A 40 14.82 -29.43 -1.42
CA ALA A 40 13.67 -28.97 -2.20
C ALA A 40 14.21 -28.15 -3.39
N PRO A 41 13.67 -28.36 -4.60
CA PRO A 41 14.13 -27.61 -5.77
C PRO A 41 14.09 -26.13 -5.47
N ALA A 42 15.14 -25.40 -5.91
CA ALA A 42 15.23 -23.96 -5.67
C ALA A 42 13.97 -23.28 -6.23
N TYR A 43 13.23 -22.55 -5.38
CA TYR A 43 12.06 -21.81 -5.83
C TYR A 43 12.49 -20.67 -6.77
N ASN A 44 11.92 -20.65 -7.97
CA ASN A 44 12.10 -19.58 -8.91
C ASN A 44 10.96 -18.57 -8.76
N PHE A 45 11.28 -17.30 -8.55
CA PHE A 45 10.29 -16.24 -8.54
C PHE A 45 9.64 -16.11 -9.93
N PRO A 46 8.39 -15.64 -9.99
CA PRO A 46 7.76 -15.32 -11.28
C PRO A 46 8.64 -14.33 -12.06
N PRO A 47 8.87 -14.54 -13.38
CA PRO A 47 9.62 -13.58 -14.20
C PRO A 47 8.85 -12.26 -14.27
N ILE A 48 9.58 -11.15 -14.18
CA ILE A 48 8.98 -9.80 -14.13
C ILE A 48 8.30 -9.42 -15.47
N GLU A 49 8.71 -10.03 -16.54
CA GLU A 49 8.22 -9.83 -17.90
C GLU A 49 6.75 -10.27 -18.07
N ILE A 50 6.22 -11.06 -17.14
CA ILE A 50 4.79 -11.41 -17.12
C ILE A 50 3.93 -10.18 -16.81
N LEU A 51 4.46 -9.21 -16.06
CA LEU A 51 3.77 -7.99 -15.72
C LEU A 51 3.90 -6.96 -16.84
N THR A 52 2.80 -6.28 -17.12
CA THR A 52 2.75 -5.24 -18.15
C THR A 52 3.74 -4.12 -17.82
N GLU A 53 4.55 -3.77 -18.79
CA GLU A 53 5.49 -2.66 -18.71
C GLU A 53 4.76 -1.32 -18.88
N ASP A 54 5.24 -0.30 -18.19
CA ASP A 54 4.76 1.07 -18.38
C ASP A 54 5.41 1.64 -19.65
N ASN A 55 4.70 1.51 -20.77
CA ASN A 55 5.10 2.04 -22.06
C ASN A 55 4.36 3.35 -22.41
N GLU A 56 3.53 3.86 -21.49
CA GLU A 56 2.84 5.13 -21.69
C GLU A 56 3.86 6.27 -21.55
N GLY A 57 4.53 6.61 -22.65
CA GLY A 57 5.36 7.81 -22.74
C GLY A 57 4.55 9.04 -22.29
N GLN A 58 5.16 9.93 -21.54
CA GLN A 58 4.49 11.18 -21.15
C GLN A 58 4.05 11.92 -22.42
N PRO A 59 2.75 12.25 -22.58
CA PRO A 59 2.28 13.02 -23.73
C PRO A 59 3.05 14.33 -23.84
N GLU A 60 3.48 14.69 -25.05
CA GLU A 60 4.29 15.90 -25.31
C GLU A 60 3.67 17.19 -24.76
N ASN A 61 2.34 17.24 -24.59
CA ASN A 61 1.61 18.43 -24.20
C ASN A 61 1.35 18.57 -22.69
N ILE A 62 1.89 17.67 -21.85
CA ILE A 62 1.64 17.74 -20.38
C ILE A 62 2.16 19.05 -19.78
N ARG A 63 3.35 19.49 -20.19
CA ARG A 63 3.95 20.72 -19.65
C ARG A 63 3.12 21.94 -19.94
N GLU A 64 2.59 22.04 -21.14
CA GLU A 64 1.73 23.15 -21.57
C GLU A 64 0.44 23.15 -20.75
N GLU A 65 -0.21 22.00 -20.60
CA GLU A 65 -1.43 21.86 -19.80
C GLU A 65 -1.19 22.26 -18.32
N LEU A 66 -0.09 21.82 -17.72
CA LEU A 66 0.27 22.18 -16.35
C LEU A 66 0.47 23.67 -16.18
N GLN A 67 1.15 24.33 -17.15
CA GLN A 67 1.37 25.78 -17.12
C GLN A 67 0.08 26.55 -17.34
N GLU A 68 -0.75 26.17 -18.30
CA GLU A 68 -2.05 26.80 -18.54
C GLU A 68 -2.95 26.75 -17.30
N ASN A 69 -3.06 25.57 -16.67
CA ASN A 69 -3.85 25.41 -15.46
C ASN A 69 -3.26 26.24 -14.30
N ALA A 70 -1.93 26.31 -14.19
CA ALA A 70 -1.24 27.11 -13.20
C ALA A 70 -1.57 28.60 -13.34
N VAL A 71 -1.52 29.13 -14.58
CA VAL A 71 -1.85 30.53 -14.88
C VAL A 71 -3.33 30.80 -14.55
N LYS A 72 -4.25 29.96 -15.07
CA LYS A 72 -5.69 30.10 -14.80
C LYS A 72 -6.00 30.08 -13.31
N LEU A 73 -5.34 29.20 -12.54
CA LEU A 73 -5.54 29.09 -11.11
C LEU A 73 -5.14 30.39 -10.38
N VAL A 74 -3.96 30.94 -10.70
CA VAL A 74 -3.49 32.21 -10.10
C VAL A 74 -4.38 33.37 -10.51
N GLU A 75 -4.81 33.47 -11.76
CA GLU A 75 -5.72 34.52 -12.26
C GLU A 75 -7.09 34.40 -11.57
N THR A 76 -7.64 33.18 -11.42
CA THR A 76 -8.90 32.98 -10.72
C THR A 76 -8.82 33.47 -9.29
N LEU A 77 -7.80 33.07 -8.54
CA LEU A 77 -7.60 33.52 -7.16
C LEU A 77 -7.41 35.05 -7.07
N LYS A 78 -6.66 35.62 -8.00
CA LYS A 78 -6.43 37.07 -8.08
C LYS A 78 -7.73 37.85 -8.34
N SER A 79 -8.66 37.34 -9.16
CA SER A 79 -9.95 37.99 -9.42
C SER A 79 -10.82 38.10 -8.16
N PHE A 80 -10.63 37.22 -7.19
CA PHE A 80 -11.27 37.26 -5.86
C PHE A 80 -10.42 37.94 -4.79
N ASN A 81 -9.42 38.78 -5.20
CA ASN A 81 -8.48 39.48 -4.31
C ASN A 81 -7.63 38.53 -3.42
N VAL A 82 -7.44 37.28 -3.83
CA VAL A 82 -6.57 36.34 -3.18
C VAL A 82 -5.25 36.26 -3.93
N LYS A 83 -4.20 36.85 -3.34
CA LYS A 83 -2.88 36.88 -3.94
C LYS A 83 -2.06 35.68 -3.51
N THR A 84 -1.61 34.89 -4.47
CA THR A 84 -0.82 33.69 -4.25
C THR A 84 0.27 33.54 -5.29
N LYS A 85 1.31 32.77 -4.97
CA LYS A 85 2.36 32.36 -5.93
C LYS A 85 2.41 30.83 -5.93
N ILE A 86 2.61 30.25 -7.11
CA ILE A 86 2.87 28.82 -7.22
C ILE A 86 4.31 28.56 -6.78
N GLU A 87 4.47 27.68 -5.79
CA GLU A 87 5.76 27.25 -5.28
C GLU A 87 6.21 25.95 -5.95
N ASN A 88 5.28 25.01 -6.12
CA ASN A 88 5.55 23.71 -6.71
C ASN A 88 4.34 23.15 -7.45
N ILE A 89 4.59 22.29 -8.43
CA ILE A 89 3.57 21.53 -9.17
C ILE A 89 4.00 20.05 -9.16
N SER A 90 3.20 19.20 -8.55
CA SER A 90 3.42 17.75 -8.51
C SER A 90 2.30 17.06 -9.27
N ARG A 91 2.66 16.31 -10.32
CA ARG A 91 1.71 15.54 -11.11
C ARG A 91 1.73 14.08 -10.69
N GLY A 92 0.64 13.60 -10.13
CA GLY A 92 0.41 12.19 -9.88
C GLY A 92 -0.36 11.51 -11.02
N PRO A 93 -0.68 10.23 -10.87
CA PRO A 93 -1.37 9.45 -11.90
C PRO A 93 -2.78 9.96 -12.24
N THR A 94 -3.52 10.41 -11.26
CA THR A 94 -4.94 10.81 -11.40
C THR A 94 -5.19 12.28 -11.16
N ILE A 95 -4.36 12.94 -10.37
CA ILE A 95 -4.49 14.35 -10.00
C ILE A 95 -3.16 15.08 -10.13
N THR A 96 -3.23 16.40 -10.31
CA THR A 96 -2.09 17.30 -10.20
C THR A 96 -2.28 18.20 -8.99
N ARG A 97 -1.28 18.29 -8.12
CA ARG A 97 -1.25 19.17 -6.96
C ARG A 97 -0.46 20.43 -7.30
N TYR A 98 -1.10 21.57 -7.16
CA TYR A 98 -0.50 22.90 -7.22
C TYR A 98 -0.28 23.39 -5.79
N GLU A 99 0.96 23.59 -5.39
CA GLU A 99 1.31 24.14 -4.08
C GLU A 99 1.41 25.65 -4.19
N LEU A 100 0.56 26.35 -3.47
CA LEU A 100 0.48 27.81 -3.50
C LEU A 100 0.94 28.41 -2.17
N LEU A 101 1.79 29.42 -2.27
CA LEU A 101 2.19 30.25 -1.14
C LEU A 101 1.31 31.49 -1.11
N PRO A 102 0.41 31.66 -0.11
CA PRO A 102 -0.39 32.86 0.05
C PRO A 102 0.51 34.06 0.43
N GLU A 103 0.24 35.25 -0.14
CA GLU A 103 0.93 36.48 0.30
C GLU A 103 0.55 36.84 1.75
N PRO A 104 1.44 37.53 2.50
CA PRO A 104 1.16 37.98 3.86
C PRO A 104 -0.16 38.73 3.95
N GLY A 105 -1.00 38.40 4.92
CA GLY A 105 -2.33 38.94 5.09
C GLY A 105 -3.46 38.22 4.36
N THR A 106 -3.16 37.26 3.50
CA THR A 106 -4.16 36.41 2.86
C THR A 106 -4.69 35.36 3.86
N ARG A 107 -6.01 35.32 4.03
CA ARG A 107 -6.64 34.32 4.90
C ARG A 107 -6.77 32.99 4.14
N VAL A 108 -6.28 31.89 4.72
CA VAL A 108 -6.38 30.55 4.14
C VAL A 108 -7.83 30.17 3.81
N ARG A 109 -8.77 30.55 4.68
CA ARG A 109 -10.21 30.30 4.47
C ARG A 109 -10.76 30.95 3.20
N SER A 110 -10.19 32.09 2.77
CA SER A 110 -10.59 32.72 1.52
C SER A 110 -10.27 31.85 0.30
N ILE A 111 -9.19 31.07 0.36
CA ILE A 111 -8.83 30.13 -0.71
C ILE A 111 -9.78 28.93 -0.68
N VAL A 112 -10.01 28.36 0.51
CA VAL A 112 -10.85 27.17 0.67
C VAL A 112 -12.28 27.40 0.19
N ASN A 113 -12.82 28.61 0.39
CA ASN A 113 -14.18 28.93 -0.03
C ASN A 113 -14.35 29.08 -1.56
N LEU A 114 -13.25 29.11 -2.33
CA LEU A 114 -13.27 29.27 -3.79
C LEU A 114 -13.20 27.93 -4.54
N VAL A 115 -13.43 26.80 -3.89
CA VAL A 115 -13.38 25.46 -4.53
C VAL A 115 -14.27 25.40 -5.76
N ASP A 116 -15.50 25.90 -5.66
CA ASP A 116 -16.48 25.83 -6.76
C ASP A 116 -16.08 26.78 -7.90
N ASP A 117 -15.61 28.00 -7.57
CA ASP A 117 -15.15 28.98 -8.55
C ASP A 117 -13.91 28.48 -9.31
N ILE A 118 -12.98 27.85 -8.62
CA ILE A 118 -11.79 27.24 -9.20
C ILE A 118 -12.21 26.08 -10.12
N SER A 119 -13.10 25.22 -9.67
CA SER A 119 -13.60 24.09 -10.45
C SER A 119 -14.26 24.53 -11.73
N LEU A 120 -15.06 25.59 -11.66
CA LEU A 120 -15.72 26.20 -12.82
C LEU A 120 -14.70 26.78 -13.82
N ASN A 121 -13.73 27.57 -13.34
CA ASN A 121 -12.74 28.23 -14.21
C ASN A 121 -11.78 27.24 -14.87
N LEU A 122 -11.42 26.15 -14.17
CA LEU A 122 -10.59 25.08 -14.72
C LEU A 122 -11.39 24.06 -15.55
N ALA A 123 -12.72 24.21 -15.64
CA ALA A 123 -13.63 23.28 -16.30
C ALA A 123 -13.42 21.83 -15.85
N THR A 124 -13.29 21.61 -14.54
CA THR A 124 -13.03 20.29 -13.95
C THR A 124 -14.05 19.97 -12.86
N THR A 125 -14.19 18.69 -12.58
CA THR A 125 -15.08 18.20 -11.51
C THR A 125 -14.27 17.82 -10.28
N GLY A 126 -14.58 18.41 -9.12
CA GLY A 126 -14.07 17.94 -7.84
C GLY A 126 -12.63 18.36 -7.50
N VAL A 127 -12.34 19.66 -7.62
CA VAL A 127 -11.12 20.24 -7.03
C VAL A 127 -11.14 20.06 -5.52
N ARG A 128 -10.01 19.61 -4.95
CA ARG A 128 -9.84 19.49 -3.49
C ARG A 128 -8.77 20.48 -3.03
N ILE A 129 -9.03 21.13 -1.89
CA ILE A 129 -8.05 22.04 -1.29
C ILE A 129 -7.57 21.45 0.05
N GLU A 130 -6.27 21.26 0.19
CA GLU A 130 -5.60 20.89 1.42
C GLU A 130 -4.90 22.11 2.02
N ALA A 131 -5.42 22.62 3.12
CA ALA A 131 -4.95 23.88 3.69
C ALA A 131 -4.90 23.85 5.23
N PRO A 132 -3.70 23.90 5.82
CA PRO A 132 -2.38 23.91 5.17
C PRO A 132 -1.93 22.50 4.73
N ILE A 133 -0.93 22.43 3.84
CA ILE A 133 -0.24 21.17 3.55
C ILE A 133 0.55 20.77 4.81
N PRO A 134 0.44 19.53 5.29
CA PRO A 134 1.20 19.07 6.45
C PRO A 134 2.72 19.30 6.28
N GLY A 135 3.31 20.01 7.26
CA GLY A 135 4.75 20.31 7.25
C GLY A 135 5.20 21.44 6.32
N LYS A 136 4.28 22.12 5.60
CA LYS A 136 4.58 23.26 4.72
C LYS A 136 3.71 24.47 5.03
N SER A 137 4.24 25.68 4.79
CA SER A 137 3.49 26.95 4.88
C SER A 137 2.75 27.24 3.56
N ALA A 138 2.21 26.24 2.91
CA ALA A 138 1.58 26.31 1.60
C ALA A 138 0.18 25.70 1.61
N VAL A 139 -0.61 26.05 0.60
CA VAL A 139 -1.94 25.48 0.34
C VAL A 139 -1.84 24.62 -0.92
N GLY A 140 -2.27 23.36 -0.83
CA GLY A 140 -2.35 22.44 -1.95
C GLY A 140 -3.71 22.50 -2.63
N ILE A 141 -3.73 22.72 -3.94
CA ILE A 141 -4.93 22.60 -4.76
C ILE A 141 -4.76 21.40 -5.68
N GLU A 142 -5.58 20.39 -5.48
CA GLU A 142 -5.57 19.14 -6.22
C GLU A 142 -6.61 19.20 -7.34
N VAL A 143 -6.12 19.12 -8.57
CA VAL A 143 -6.94 19.19 -9.78
C VAL A 143 -6.90 17.87 -10.50
N PRO A 144 -8.05 17.23 -10.80
CA PRO A 144 -8.09 16.00 -11.58
C PRO A 144 -7.40 16.17 -12.94
N ASN A 145 -6.57 15.19 -13.32
CA ASN A 145 -5.94 15.16 -14.62
C ASN A 145 -6.97 14.89 -15.72
N LYS A 146 -6.89 15.58 -16.85
CA LYS A 146 -7.73 15.28 -18.02
C LYS A 146 -7.46 13.86 -18.55
N ARG A 147 -6.20 13.43 -18.51
CA ARG A 147 -5.78 12.07 -18.82
C ARG A 147 -5.15 11.47 -17.58
N GLN A 148 -5.74 10.40 -17.10
CA GLN A 148 -5.22 9.63 -15.98
C GLN A 148 -4.21 8.62 -16.51
N SER A 149 -3.11 8.42 -15.78
CA SER A 149 -2.12 7.39 -16.07
C SER A 149 -2.40 6.15 -15.23
N THR A 150 -2.18 4.99 -15.79
CA THR A 150 -2.27 3.73 -15.07
C THR A 150 -1.03 3.51 -14.21
N VAL A 151 -1.19 3.11 -12.96
CA VAL A 151 -0.07 2.70 -12.12
C VAL A 151 0.19 1.22 -12.35
N HIS A 152 1.30 0.89 -13.00
CA HIS A 152 1.68 -0.48 -13.30
C HIS A 152 2.36 -1.14 -12.09
N LEU A 153 1.89 -2.34 -11.73
CA LEU A 153 2.46 -3.10 -10.62
C LEU A 153 3.95 -3.45 -10.85
N ARG A 154 4.33 -3.64 -12.12
CA ARG A 154 5.73 -3.90 -12.51
C ARG A 154 6.65 -2.77 -12.03
N THR A 155 6.30 -1.52 -12.30
CA THR A 155 7.07 -0.34 -11.88
C THR A 155 7.30 -0.34 -10.36
N LEU A 156 6.26 -0.67 -9.58
CA LEU A 156 6.35 -0.74 -8.12
C LEU A 156 7.24 -1.90 -7.63
N ILE A 157 7.19 -3.05 -8.30
CA ILE A 157 8.01 -4.23 -7.92
C ILE A 157 9.48 -4.04 -8.30
N GLU A 158 9.75 -3.34 -9.40
CA GLU A 158 11.11 -3.03 -9.85
C GLU A 158 11.78 -1.93 -9.03
N ASP A 159 11.03 -1.12 -8.29
CA ASP A 159 11.54 -0.05 -7.44
C ASP A 159 12.46 -0.60 -6.34
N ASP A 160 13.59 0.07 -6.13
CA ASP A 160 14.57 -0.27 -5.11
C ASP A 160 14.00 -0.23 -3.69
N ALA A 161 13.04 0.65 -3.42
CA ALA A 161 12.37 0.72 -2.12
C ALA A 161 11.63 -0.58 -1.80
N PHE A 162 10.96 -1.19 -2.79
CA PHE A 162 10.32 -2.49 -2.63
C PHE A 162 11.37 -3.61 -2.54
N ARG A 163 12.31 -3.65 -3.46
CA ARG A 163 13.32 -4.72 -3.54
C ARG A 163 14.14 -4.82 -2.24
N ASN A 164 14.57 -3.67 -1.71
CA ASN A 164 15.42 -3.57 -0.51
C ASN A 164 14.64 -3.57 0.80
N ALA A 165 13.30 -3.58 0.78
CA ALA A 165 12.48 -3.66 1.99
C ALA A 165 12.79 -4.93 2.79
N LYS A 166 13.07 -4.77 4.09
CA LYS A 166 13.50 -5.86 4.99
C LYS A 166 12.40 -6.90 5.25
N SER A 167 11.14 -6.46 5.31
CA SER A 167 10.01 -7.33 5.57
C SER A 167 9.63 -8.14 4.35
N ARG A 168 9.39 -9.43 4.53
CA ARG A 168 8.85 -10.33 3.50
C ARG A 168 7.35 -10.10 3.25
N LEU A 169 6.70 -9.34 4.13
CA LEU A 169 5.28 -8.98 4.04
C LEU A 169 5.09 -7.52 3.56
N THR A 170 6.11 -6.93 2.92
CA THR A 170 5.97 -5.65 2.24
C THR A 170 5.15 -5.81 0.97
N CYS A 171 4.12 -4.97 0.81
CA CYS A 171 3.23 -4.96 -0.35
C CYS A 171 3.25 -3.60 -1.05
N CYS A 172 3.04 -3.64 -2.36
CA CYS A 172 2.83 -2.45 -3.17
C CYS A 172 1.39 -1.96 -2.99
N LEU A 173 1.19 -0.69 -2.68
CA LEU A 173 -0.14 -0.07 -2.59
C LEU A 173 -0.51 0.67 -3.87
N GLY A 174 0.44 1.38 -4.46
CA GLY A 174 0.23 2.22 -5.63
C GLY A 174 1.17 3.42 -5.66
N ALA A 175 0.71 4.52 -6.22
CA ALA A 175 1.40 5.80 -6.18
C ALA A 175 0.56 6.84 -5.44
N ASP A 176 1.22 7.77 -4.78
CA ASP A 176 0.57 8.88 -4.09
C ASP A 176 0.18 10.02 -5.05
N VAL A 177 -0.31 11.12 -4.48
CA VAL A 177 -0.73 12.31 -5.24
C VAL A 177 0.43 13.05 -5.92
N ALA A 178 1.67 12.78 -5.53
CA ALA A 178 2.87 13.32 -6.17
C ALA A 178 3.43 12.38 -7.25
N GLY A 179 2.93 11.13 -7.31
CA GLY A 179 3.41 10.09 -8.20
C GLY A 179 4.47 9.19 -7.56
N ASP A 180 4.78 9.39 -6.28
CA ASP A 180 5.76 8.58 -5.57
C ASP A 180 5.18 7.20 -5.20
N SER A 181 5.99 6.17 -5.33
CA SER A 181 5.59 4.79 -5.02
C SER A 181 5.30 4.59 -3.54
N VAL A 182 4.16 3.97 -3.21
CA VAL A 182 3.73 3.74 -1.82
C VAL A 182 3.70 2.26 -1.50
N TYR A 183 4.35 1.90 -0.41
CA TYR A 183 4.46 0.55 0.12
C TYR A 183 4.00 0.49 1.57
N PHE A 184 3.54 -0.67 2.01
CA PHE A 184 3.26 -0.92 3.41
C PHE A 184 3.64 -2.34 3.82
N ASP A 185 3.83 -2.55 5.10
CA ASP A 185 4.21 -3.83 5.69
C ASP A 185 3.01 -4.43 6.43
N ILE A 186 2.44 -5.51 5.92
CA ILE A 186 1.30 -6.20 6.55
C ILE A 186 1.68 -6.69 7.95
N ALA A 187 2.95 -7.05 8.20
CA ALA A 187 3.38 -7.50 9.52
C ALA A 187 3.19 -6.44 10.62
N LYS A 188 3.18 -5.16 10.25
CA LYS A 188 2.95 -4.05 11.18
C LYS A 188 1.46 -3.75 11.40
N MET A 189 0.58 -4.39 10.64
CA MET A 189 -0.86 -4.20 10.70
C MET A 189 -1.49 -5.50 11.18
N PRO A 190 -2.01 -5.60 12.42
CA PRO A 190 -2.64 -6.83 12.91
C PRO A 190 -3.86 -7.22 12.06
N HIS A 191 -4.55 -6.22 11.51
CA HIS A 191 -5.69 -6.38 10.60
C HIS A 191 -5.68 -5.27 9.57
N LEU A 192 -6.06 -5.59 8.32
CA LEU A 192 -6.23 -4.65 7.23
C LEU A 192 -7.65 -4.78 6.69
N LEU A 193 -8.42 -3.70 6.72
CA LEU A 193 -9.73 -3.63 6.09
C LEU A 193 -9.63 -2.89 4.74
N ILE A 194 -10.06 -3.57 3.67
CA ILE A 194 -10.16 -2.98 2.34
C ILE A 194 -11.64 -2.96 1.95
N ALA A 195 -12.20 -1.77 1.79
CA ALA A 195 -13.59 -1.56 1.44
C ALA A 195 -13.74 -0.70 0.19
N GLY A 196 -14.81 -0.92 -0.55
CA GLY A 196 -15.14 -0.16 -1.75
C GLY A 196 -16.43 -0.66 -2.38
N ALA A 197 -17.15 0.23 -3.08
CA ALA A 197 -18.32 -0.15 -3.86
C ALA A 197 -17.92 -1.04 -5.05
N THR A 198 -18.89 -1.67 -5.67
CA THR A 198 -18.67 -2.51 -6.85
C THR A 198 -17.98 -1.69 -7.96
N GLY A 199 -16.94 -2.23 -8.55
CA GLY A 199 -16.18 -1.55 -9.61
C GLY A 199 -15.11 -0.54 -9.13
N MET A 200 -14.98 -0.28 -7.82
CA MET A 200 -14.02 0.68 -7.26
C MET A 200 -12.62 0.09 -7.01
N GLY A 201 -12.30 -1.06 -7.58
CA GLY A 201 -10.95 -1.62 -7.56
C GLY A 201 -10.57 -2.42 -6.31
N LYS A 202 -11.52 -2.76 -5.40
CA LYS A 202 -11.24 -3.57 -4.20
C LYS A 202 -10.51 -4.87 -4.54
N SER A 203 -11.02 -5.63 -5.50
CA SER A 203 -10.43 -6.92 -5.93
C SER A 203 -9.08 -6.71 -6.60
N VAL A 204 -8.92 -5.64 -7.37
CA VAL A 204 -7.62 -5.26 -7.97
C VAL A 204 -6.59 -5.01 -6.88
N CYS A 205 -6.96 -4.25 -5.85
CA CYS A 205 -6.08 -3.98 -4.70
C CYS A 205 -5.67 -5.29 -4.01
N ILE A 206 -6.62 -6.19 -3.70
CA ILE A 206 -6.32 -7.49 -3.06
C ILE A 206 -5.36 -8.31 -3.93
N ASN A 207 -5.62 -8.37 -5.24
CA ASN A 207 -4.77 -9.08 -6.19
C ASN A 207 -3.35 -8.46 -6.22
N SER A 208 -3.23 -7.14 -6.23
CA SER A 208 -1.94 -6.46 -6.18
C SER A 208 -1.15 -6.80 -4.92
N LEU A 209 -1.83 -6.94 -3.76
CA LEU A 209 -1.18 -7.36 -2.52
C LEU A 209 -0.69 -8.80 -2.60
N ILE A 210 -1.53 -9.72 -3.07
CA ILE A 210 -1.15 -11.13 -3.23
C ILE A 210 0.04 -11.24 -4.18
N VAL A 211 -0.03 -10.62 -5.36
CA VAL A 211 1.05 -10.64 -6.35
C VAL A 211 2.34 -10.02 -5.79
N SER A 212 2.24 -8.91 -5.03
CA SER A 212 3.41 -8.33 -4.34
C SER A 212 4.12 -9.37 -3.46
N LEU A 213 3.36 -10.15 -2.68
CA LEU A 213 3.94 -11.20 -1.83
C LEU A 213 4.60 -12.31 -2.63
N LEU A 214 4.01 -12.71 -3.79
CA LEU A 214 4.58 -13.73 -4.67
C LEU A 214 5.93 -13.31 -5.28
N TYR A 215 6.13 -12.01 -5.51
CA TYR A 215 7.40 -11.46 -5.98
C TYR A 215 8.38 -11.15 -4.83
N LYS A 216 7.90 -11.00 -3.59
CA LYS A 216 8.73 -10.61 -2.44
C LYS A 216 9.30 -11.77 -1.66
N ALA A 217 8.55 -12.86 -1.53
CA ALA A 217 8.86 -13.93 -0.58
C ALA A 217 8.78 -15.32 -1.23
N LYS A 218 9.57 -16.25 -0.71
CA LYS A 218 9.49 -17.66 -1.10
C LYS A 218 8.34 -18.37 -0.36
N PRO A 219 7.82 -19.50 -0.88
CA PRO A 219 6.80 -20.29 -0.18
C PRO A 219 7.22 -20.81 1.20
N SER A 220 8.53 -20.92 1.46
CA SER A 220 9.09 -21.28 2.76
C SER A 220 9.10 -20.13 3.77
N GLU A 221 9.01 -18.87 3.29
CA GLU A 221 9.04 -17.67 4.11
C GLU A 221 7.63 -17.13 4.39
N VAL A 222 6.71 -17.25 3.42
CA VAL A 222 5.32 -16.76 3.52
C VAL A 222 4.35 -17.83 3.03
N LYS A 223 3.32 -18.08 3.83
CA LYS A 223 2.19 -18.93 3.48
C LYS A 223 0.90 -18.14 3.53
N LEU A 224 0.00 -18.45 2.61
CA LEU A 224 -1.29 -17.79 2.45
C LEU A 224 -2.43 -18.76 2.71
N ILE A 225 -3.47 -18.28 3.38
CA ILE A 225 -4.80 -18.88 3.44
C ILE A 225 -5.74 -17.88 2.81
N LEU A 226 -6.40 -18.26 1.72
CA LEU A 226 -7.34 -17.43 0.98
C LEU A 226 -8.75 -17.95 1.17
N VAL A 227 -9.66 -17.06 1.59
CA VAL A 227 -11.09 -17.38 1.78
C VAL A 227 -11.89 -16.52 0.81
N ASP A 228 -12.58 -17.17 -0.13
CA ASP A 228 -13.44 -16.52 -1.12
C ASP A 228 -14.85 -17.10 -1.04
N PRO A 229 -15.73 -16.52 -0.20
CA PRO A 229 -17.07 -17.06 0.01
C PRO A 229 -17.95 -17.06 -1.25
N LYS A 230 -17.57 -16.27 -2.25
CA LYS A 230 -18.27 -16.20 -3.54
C LYS A 230 -17.64 -17.09 -4.62
N LYS A 231 -16.42 -17.57 -4.40
CA LYS A 231 -15.62 -18.38 -5.34
C LYS A 231 -15.43 -17.72 -6.72
N VAL A 232 -15.30 -16.40 -6.76
CA VAL A 232 -15.29 -15.61 -8.01
C VAL A 232 -13.95 -14.92 -8.24
N GLU A 233 -13.27 -14.49 -7.16
CA GLU A 233 -12.12 -13.58 -7.27
C GLU A 233 -10.79 -14.28 -7.00
N LEU A 234 -10.71 -15.19 -6.02
CA LEU A 234 -9.45 -15.77 -5.53
C LEU A 234 -9.19 -17.20 -6.00
N SER A 235 -10.16 -17.88 -6.60
CA SER A 235 -10.02 -19.26 -7.10
C SER A 235 -8.91 -19.42 -8.13
N ILE A 236 -8.52 -18.36 -8.83
CA ILE A 236 -7.40 -18.34 -9.79
C ILE A 236 -6.05 -18.62 -9.14
N TYR A 237 -5.92 -18.42 -7.84
CA TYR A 237 -4.69 -18.69 -7.09
C TYR A 237 -4.53 -20.15 -6.66
N ASN A 238 -5.52 -21.02 -6.92
CA ASN A 238 -5.37 -22.44 -6.61
C ASN A 238 -4.16 -23.03 -7.34
N GLY A 239 -3.33 -23.77 -6.60
CA GLY A 239 -2.12 -24.39 -7.12
C GLY A 239 -0.84 -23.59 -6.94
N ILE A 240 -0.89 -22.33 -6.50
CA ILE A 240 0.34 -21.60 -6.17
C ILE A 240 1.02 -22.20 -4.94
N PRO A 241 2.37 -22.30 -4.90
CA PRO A 241 3.09 -22.98 -3.82
C PRO A 241 3.02 -22.23 -2.47
N HIS A 242 2.56 -20.99 -2.46
CA HIS A 242 2.36 -20.19 -1.24
C HIS A 242 1.09 -20.55 -0.48
N LEU A 243 0.11 -21.21 -1.10
CA LEU A 243 -1.09 -21.63 -0.39
C LEU A 243 -0.77 -22.73 0.64
N LEU A 244 -1.31 -22.56 1.84
CA LEU A 244 -1.27 -23.58 2.89
C LEU A 244 -2.35 -24.64 2.66
N VAL A 245 -3.52 -24.21 2.19
CA VAL A 245 -4.67 -25.04 1.81
C VAL A 245 -5.27 -24.46 0.52
N PRO A 246 -6.03 -25.23 -0.28
CA PRO A 246 -6.78 -24.67 -1.41
C PRO A 246 -7.66 -23.51 -0.98
N VAL A 247 -8.01 -22.63 -1.92
CA VAL A 247 -8.90 -21.48 -1.67
C VAL A 247 -10.28 -22.01 -1.21
N VAL A 248 -10.75 -21.52 -0.09
CA VAL A 248 -11.98 -21.97 0.60
C VAL A 248 -13.14 -21.01 0.31
#